data_5b3b001032fe8dade5a4ffe3b78ff06a
#
_entry.id   5b3b001032fe8dade5a4ffe3b78ff06a
#
_cell.length_a   1.000
_cell.length_b   1.000
_cell.length_c   1.000
_cell.angle_alpha   90.00
_cell.angle_beta   90.00
_cell.angle_gamma   90.00
#
_symmetry.space_group_name_H-M   'P 1'
#
loop_
_entity.id
_entity.type
_entity.pdbx_description
1 polymer ?
#
loop_
_entity_poly.entity_id
_entity_poly.type
_entity_poly.pdbx_seq_one_letter_code
_entity_poly.pdbx_strand_id
1 'polypeptide(L)' 'MELVEIKQKEIARREEVAARLRAIADQLARHNDLEFERDGISFKVRVPDEVQLKVEFEIEDDGSELEIELTW' A
#
# COMPACT_ATOMS: atom_id res chain seq x y z
N MET A 1 20.13 -3.84 3.42
CA MET A 1 19.69 -3.86 4.82
C MET A 1 18.30 -3.26 4.94
N GLU A 2 17.44 -3.93 5.64
CA GLU A 2 16.08 -3.44 5.88
C GLU A 2 16.06 -2.57 7.13
N LEU A 3 15.59 -1.34 6.99
CA LEU A 3 15.53 -0.39 8.10
C LEU A 3 14.18 -0.42 8.81
N VAL A 4 13.10 -0.49 8.05
CA VAL A 4 11.73 -0.53 8.59
C VAL A 4 10.88 -1.41 7.71
N GLU A 5 10.10 -2.27 8.32
CA GLU A 5 9.07 -3.03 7.64
C GLU A 5 7.77 -2.94 8.42
N ILE A 6 6.69 -2.54 7.75
CA ILE A 6 5.36 -2.54 8.34
C ILE A 6 4.49 -3.41 7.44
N LYS A 7 3.98 -4.49 8.01
CA LYS A 7 3.19 -5.46 7.28
C LYS A 7 1.86 -5.67 7.97
N GLN A 8 0.78 -5.56 7.22
CA GLN A 8 -0.57 -5.84 7.69
C GLN A 8 -1.21 -6.88 6.80
N LYS A 9 -1.81 -7.87 7.42
CA LYS A 9 -2.55 -8.90 6.70
C LYS A 9 -3.79 -9.22 7.51
N GLU A 10 -4.95 -9.06 6.90
CA GLU A 10 -6.22 -9.28 7.57
C GLU A 10 -7.31 -9.65 6.59
N ILE A 11 -8.39 -10.20 7.13
CA ILE A 11 -9.61 -10.44 6.35
C ILE A 11 -10.48 -9.19 6.49
N ALA A 12 -10.82 -8.59 5.36
CA ALA A 12 -11.61 -7.37 5.33
C ALA A 12 -12.65 -7.44 4.23
N ARG A 13 -13.69 -6.65 4.35
CA ARG A 13 -14.69 -6.53 3.30
C ARG A 13 -14.11 -5.75 2.12
N ARG A 14 -14.58 -6.08 0.93
CA ARG A 14 -14.12 -5.43 -0.30
C ARG A 14 -14.25 -3.90 -0.23
N GLU A 15 -15.35 -3.39 0.34
CA GLU A 15 -15.57 -1.94 0.49
C GLU A 15 -14.56 -1.29 1.42
N GLU A 16 -14.15 -1.98 2.48
CA GLU A 16 -13.12 -1.49 3.40
C GLU A 16 -11.76 -1.43 2.71
N VAL A 17 -11.46 -2.46 1.92
CA VAL A 17 -10.22 -2.48 1.12
C VAL A 17 -10.22 -1.31 0.14
N ALA A 18 -11.33 -1.08 -0.55
CA ALA A 18 -11.45 0.04 -1.47
C ALA A 18 -11.22 1.39 -0.77
N ALA A 19 -11.78 1.56 0.44
CA ALA A 19 -11.59 2.78 1.22
C ALA A 19 -10.12 2.99 1.59
N ARG A 20 -9.41 1.94 1.99
CA ARG A 20 -7.98 2.01 2.30
C ARG A 20 -7.12 2.36 1.10
N LEU A 21 -7.44 1.79 -0.06
CA LEU A 21 -6.73 2.10 -1.29
C LEU A 21 -6.95 3.56 -1.71
N ARG A 22 -8.18 4.08 -1.53
CA ARG A 22 -8.48 5.50 -1.78
C ARG A 22 -7.68 6.40 -0.86
N ALA A 23 -7.56 6.03 0.42
CA ALA A 23 -6.79 6.81 1.38
C ALA A 23 -5.31 6.88 0.99
N ILE A 24 -4.74 5.77 0.55
CA ILE A 24 -3.36 5.73 0.05
C ILE A 24 -3.22 6.61 -1.18
N ALA A 25 -4.16 6.50 -2.12
CA ALA A 25 -4.15 7.30 -3.33
C ALA A 25 -4.25 8.80 -3.02
N ASP A 26 -5.08 9.19 -2.06
CA ASP A 26 -5.21 10.58 -1.64
C ASP A 26 -3.92 11.13 -1.02
N GLN A 27 -3.24 10.34 -0.22
CA GLN A 27 -1.94 10.73 0.35
C GLN A 27 -0.91 10.98 -0.75
N LEU A 28 -0.83 10.08 -1.72
CA LEU A 28 0.09 10.25 -2.85
C LEU A 28 -0.22 11.49 -3.67
N ALA A 29 -1.50 11.79 -3.89
CA ALA A 29 -1.92 12.91 -4.72
C ALA A 29 -1.75 14.27 -4.02
N ARG A 30 -1.92 14.32 -2.68
CA ARG A 30 -1.99 15.59 -1.97
C ARG A 30 -0.76 15.94 -1.17
N HIS A 31 -0.08 14.94 -0.61
CA HIS A 31 0.98 15.16 0.36
C HIS A 31 2.36 14.75 -0.10
N ASN A 32 2.45 14.05 -1.23
CA ASN A 32 3.71 13.51 -1.73
C ASN A 32 4.41 12.62 -0.70
N ASP A 33 3.66 12.09 0.25
CA ASP A 33 4.18 11.15 1.23
C ASP A 33 3.12 10.16 1.65
N LEU A 34 3.57 9.09 2.28
CA LEU A 34 2.72 8.05 2.85
C LEU A 34 2.95 8.03 4.36
N GLU A 35 1.86 7.94 5.11
CA GLU A 35 1.91 7.85 6.55
C GLU A 35 1.42 6.50 7.01
N PHE A 36 2.22 5.85 7.85
CA PHE A 36 1.89 4.57 8.45
C PHE A 36 2.04 4.66 9.95
N GLU A 37 1.16 3.98 10.67
CA GLU A 37 1.20 3.92 12.12
C GLU A 37 1.39 2.48 12.57
N ARG A 38 2.30 2.29 13.52
CA ARG A 38 2.53 1.00 14.14
C ARG A 38 2.87 1.22 15.60
N ASP A 39 2.12 0.55 16.50
CA ASP A 39 2.36 0.61 17.95
C ASP A 39 2.40 2.04 18.49
N GLY A 40 1.53 2.91 17.98
CA GLY A 40 1.47 4.30 18.39
C GLY A 40 2.55 5.20 17.79
N ILE A 41 3.39 4.66 16.92
CA ILE A 41 4.45 5.42 16.25
C ILE A 41 4.04 5.65 14.80
N SER A 42 4.06 6.91 14.37
CA SER A 42 3.76 7.28 12.99
C SER A 42 5.04 7.38 12.16
N PHE A 43 5.01 6.79 10.99
CA PHE A 43 6.10 6.87 10.01
C PHE A 43 5.61 7.62 8.78
N LYS A 44 6.34 8.64 8.37
CA LYS A 44 6.11 9.34 7.11
C LYS A 44 7.22 8.98 6.14
N VAL A 45 6.82 8.52 4.97
CA VAL A 45 7.75 8.15 3.91
C VAL A 45 7.48 9.05 2.71
N ARG A 46 8.48 9.83 2.32
CA ARG A 46 8.36 10.70 1.16
C ARG A 46 8.41 9.89 -0.12
N VAL A 47 7.51 10.21 -1.04
CA VAL A 47 7.41 9.57 -2.34
C VAL A 47 7.83 10.56 -3.42
N PRO A 48 8.83 10.25 -4.25
CA PRO A 48 9.26 11.17 -5.31
C PRO A 48 8.21 11.26 -6.42
N ASP A 49 8.41 12.22 -7.33
CA ASP A 49 7.47 12.46 -8.44
C ASP A 49 7.31 11.25 -9.35
N GLU A 50 8.38 10.49 -9.54
CA GLU A 50 8.34 9.31 -10.38
C GLU A 50 8.64 8.06 -9.55
N VAL A 51 7.82 7.05 -9.71
CA VAL A 51 7.97 5.77 -9.03
C VAL A 51 7.73 4.65 -10.03
N GLN A 52 8.24 3.48 -9.72
CA GLN A 52 7.92 2.30 -10.49
C GLN A 52 6.62 1.69 -9.96
N LEU A 53 5.66 1.51 -10.83
CA LEU A 53 4.38 0.86 -10.51
C LEU A 53 4.32 -0.51 -11.17
N LYS A 54 4.03 -1.52 -10.35
CA LYS A 54 3.76 -2.87 -10.83
C LYS A 54 2.34 -3.24 -10.40
N VAL A 55 1.54 -3.67 -11.36
CA VAL A 55 0.21 -4.22 -11.10
C VAL A 55 0.19 -5.62 -11.68
N GLU A 56 -0.07 -6.60 -10.85
CA GLU A 56 -0.10 -8.00 -11.26
C GLU A 56 -1.40 -8.64 -10.82
N PHE A 57 -2.03 -9.36 -11.73
CA PHE A 57 -3.26 -10.10 -11.47
C PHE A 57 -3.03 -11.55 -11.86
N GLU A 58 -3.30 -12.45 -10.91
CA GLU A 58 -3.08 -13.89 -11.11
C GLU A 58 -4.33 -14.66 -10.72
N ILE A 59 -4.74 -15.58 -11.57
CA ILE A 59 -5.88 -16.46 -11.34
C ILE A 59 -5.38 -17.90 -11.35
N GLU A 60 -5.61 -18.61 -10.26
CA GLU A 60 -5.27 -20.02 -10.13
C GLU A 60 -6.50 -20.83 -9.70
N ASP A 61 -6.38 -22.16 -9.73
CA ASP A 61 -7.49 -23.04 -9.37
C ASP A 61 -7.98 -22.84 -7.94
N ASP A 62 -7.07 -22.51 -7.03
CA ASP A 62 -7.35 -22.38 -5.59
C ASP A 62 -7.48 -20.95 -5.11
N GLY A 63 -7.41 -19.97 -5.99
CA GLY A 63 -7.59 -18.57 -5.59
C GLY A 63 -7.10 -17.57 -6.61
N SER A 64 -7.30 -16.31 -6.29
CA SER A 64 -6.87 -15.19 -7.13
C SER A 64 -6.14 -14.15 -6.29
N GLU A 65 -5.23 -13.42 -6.93
CA GLU A 65 -4.43 -12.41 -6.27
C GLU A 65 -4.30 -11.17 -7.15
N LEU A 66 -4.46 -10.02 -6.55
CA LEU A 66 -4.14 -8.73 -7.15
C LEU A 66 -3.03 -8.10 -6.33
N GLU A 67 -1.92 -7.80 -6.98
CA GLU A 67 -0.78 -7.16 -6.34
C GLU A 67 -0.55 -5.77 -6.94
N ILE A 68 -0.41 -4.78 -6.07
CA ILE A 68 -0.08 -3.42 -6.44
C ILE A 68 1.19 -3.05 -5.69
N GLU A 69 2.26 -2.74 -6.41
CA GLU A 69 3.55 -2.45 -5.82
C GLU A 69 4.12 -1.16 -6.36
N LEU A 70 4.54 -0.28 -5.45
CA LEU A 70 5.26 0.94 -5.78
C LEU A 70 6.66 0.84 -5.21
N THR A 71 7.65 1.15 -6.02
CA THR A 71 9.04 1.16 -5.59
C THR A 71 9.74 2.43 -6.05
N TRP A 72 10.63 2.92 -5.21
CA TRP A 72 11.42 4.12 -5.51
C TRP A 72 12.74 4.12 -4.74
#